data_711abdc86732213f4637723b574f6c57
#
_entry.id   711abdc86732213f4637723b574f6c57
#
_cell.length_a   1.000
_cell.length_b   1.000
_cell.length_c   1.000
_cell.angle_alpha   90.00
_cell.angle_beta   90.00
_cell.angle_gamma   90.00
#
_symmetry.space_group_name_H-M   'P 1'
#
loop_
_entity.id
_entity.type
_entity.pdbx_description
1 polymer ?
#
loop_
_entity_poly.entity_id
_entity_poly.type
_entity_poly.pdbx_seq_one_letter_code
_entity_poly.pdbx_strand_id
1 'polypeptide(L)'
;MQRVLVVEHHTQVLSALADLVIEEPGLELSGIAGSAREAISLARAAQPDVVLIDVDEPGWKAQGLDRLIGDLLPQARIVRLTAVSDPQMECLESPTNTPSILKTEIREFLRSITE
;
A
#
# COMPACT_ATOMS: atom_id res chain seq x y z
N MET A 1 4.42 1.30 -17.57
CA MET A 1 4.20 2.15 -16.39
C MET A 1 3.42 1.36 -15.34
N GLN A 2 3.89 1.36 -14.11
CA GLN A 2 3.20 0.63 -13.05
C GLN A 2 2.10 1.48 -12.44
N ARG A 3 0.96 0.85 -12.20
CA ARG A 3 -0.22 1.50 -11.62
C ARG A 3 -0.24 1.23 -10.11
N VAL A 4 -0.39 2.30 -9.34
CA VAL A 4 -0.29 2.25 -7.87
C VAL A 4 -1.60 2.68 -7.23
N LEU A 5 -2.12 1.86 -6.33
CA LEU A 5 -3.25 2.19 -5.47
C LEU A 5 -2.69 2.51 -4.08
N VAL A 6 -3.11 3.66 -3.52
CA VAL A 6 -2.69 4.06 -2.17
C VAL A 6 -3.87 3.92 -1.21
N VAL A 7 -3.66 3.19 -0.13
CA VAL A 7 -4.67 2.94 0.90
C VAL A 7 -4.15 3.46 2.24
N GLU A 8 -4.72 4.55 2.72
CA GLU A 8 -4.27 5.22 3.94
C GLU A 8 -5.45 5.90 4.61
N HIS A 9 -5.61 5.67 5.91
CA HIS A 9 -6.72 6.24 6.67
C HIS A 9 -6.58 7.74 6.92
N HIS A 10 -5.36 8.21 7.18
CA HIS A 10 -5.12 9.63 7.48
C HIS A 10 -5.09 10.44 6.20
N THR A 11 -6.01 11.39 6.06
CA THR A 11 -6.19 12.17 4.84
C THR A 11 -4.92 12.90 4.41
N GLN A 12 -4.20 13.49 5.36
CA GLN A 12 -2.98 14.23 5.04
C GLN A 12 -1.87 13.31 4.55
N VAL A 13 -1.73 12.13 5.18
CA VAL A 13 -0.74 11.15 4.76
C VAL A 13 -1.11 10.57 3.40
N LEU A 14 -2.38 10.30 3.19
CA LEU A 14 -2.90 9.80 1.91
C LEU A 14 -2.54 10.76 0.77
N SER A 15 -2.79 12.05 0.98
CA SER A 15 -2.48 13.08 -0.01
C SER A 15 -0.97 13.16 -0.29
N ALA A 16 -0.15 13.09 0.75
CA ALA A 16 1.29 13.14 0.61
C ALA A 16 1.83 11.92 -0.15
N LEU A 17 1.31 10.73 0.14
CA LEU A 17 1.71 9.51 -0.56
C LEU A 17 1.29 9.57 -2.03
N ALA A 18 0.09 10.05 -2.30
CA ALA A 18 -0.39 10.20 -3.67
C ALA A 18 0.53 11.14 -4.47
N ASP A 19 0.93 12.26 -3.87
CA ASP A 19 1.85 13.20 -4.52
C ASP A 19 3.18 12.54 -4.84
N LEU A 20 3.71 11.73 -3.93
CA LEU A 20 4.97 11.02 -4.19
C LEU A 20 4.86 10.06 -5.36
N VAL A 21 3.74 9.37 -5.49
CA VAL A 21 3.50 8.47 -6.62
C VAL A 21 3.42 9.27 -7.92
N ILE A 22 2.69 10.37 -7.93
CA ILE A 22 2.52 11.21 -9.11
C ILE A 22 3.85 11.79 -9.57
N GLU A 23 4.72 12.14 -8.63
CA GLU A 23 6.02 12.73 -8.93
C GLU A 23 7.02 11.73 -9.50
N GLU A 24 6.81 10.44 -9.29
CA GLU A 24 7.79 9.44 -9.70
C GLU A 24 7.57 9.03 -11.16
N PRO A 25 8.56 9.27 -12.05
CA PRO A 25 8.43 8.81 -13.44
C PRO A 25 8.33 7.28 -13.49
N GLY A 26 7.46 6.78 -14.34
CA GLY A 26 7.23 5.35 -14.46
C GLY A 26 6.12 4.81 -13.59
N LEU A 27 5.54 5.64 -12.73
CA LEU A 27 4.40 5.27 -11.92
C LEU A 27 3.16 6.07 -12.33
N GLU A 28 2.01 5.42 -12.23
CA GLU A 28 0.72 6.05 -12.45
C GLU A 28 -0.14 5.81 -11.22
N LEU A 29 -0.75 6.86 -10.69
CA LEU A 29 -1.66 6.73 -9.57
C LEU A 29 -3.00 6.23 -10.09
N SER A 30 -3.36 4.99 -9.74
CA SER A 30 -4.62 4.40 -10.19
C SER A 30 -5.78 4.74 -9.27
N GLY A 31 -5.51 5.14 -8.04
CA GLY A 31 -6.56 5.53 -7.11
C GLY A 31 -6.04 5.75 -5.71
N ILE A 32 -6.86 6.37 -4.88
CA ILE A 32 -6.59 6.58 -3.47
C ILE A 32 -7.80 6.10 -2.68
N ALA A 33 -7.57 5.45 -1.55
CA ALA A 33 -8.64 4.92 -0.71
C ALA A 33 -8.39 5.30 0.74
N GLY A 34 -9.36 5.92 1.37
CA GLY A 34 -9.31 6.28 2.77
C GLY A 34 -10.06 5.32 3.69
N SER A 35 -10.65 4.27 3.12
CA SER A 35 -11.38 3.27 3.88
C SER A 35 -11.18 1.89 3.26
N ALA A 36 -11.49 0.86 4.04
CA ALA A 36 -11.38 -0.52 3.55
C ALA A 36 -12.33 -0.78 2.38
N ARG A 37 -13.55 -0.23 2.45
CA ARG A 37 -14.54 -0.39 1.38
C ARG A 37 -14.07 0.22 0.08
N GLU A 38 -13.54 1.43 0.13
CA GLU A 38 -13.00 2.09 -1.05
C GLU A 38 -11.81 1.32 -1.63
N ALA A 39 -10.95 0.80 -0.74
CA ALA A 39 -9.78 0.04 -1.17
C ALA A 39 -10.17 -1.20 -1.95
N ILE A 40 -11.14 -1.95 -1.46
CA ILE A 40 -11.62 -3.16 -2.13
C ILE A 40 -12.27 -2.82 -3.48
N SER A 41 -13.10 -1.78 -3.48
CA SER A 41 -13.78 -1.33 -4.70
C SER A 41 -12.78 -0.93 -5.78
N LEU A 42 -11.78 -0.12 -5.41
CA LEU A 42 -10.76 0.35 -6.34
C LEU A 42 -9.83 -0.78 -6.79
N ALA A 43 -9.52 -1.72 -5.90
CA ALA A 43 -8.70 -2.87 -6.26
C ALA A 43 -9.36 -3.67 -7.39
N ARG A 44 -10.67 -3.87 -7.29
CA ARG A 44 -11.40 -4.59 -8.32
C ARG A 44 -11.51 -3.81 -9.63
N ALA A 45 -11.78 -2.51 -9.53
CA ALA A 45 -12.03 -1.68 -10.70
C ALA A 45 -10.75 -1.30 -11.43
N ALA A 46 -9.71 -0.95 -10.71
CA ALA A 46 -8.50 -0.39 -11.30
C ALA A 46 -7.42 -1.44 -11.60
N GLN A 47 -7.47 -2.60 -10.97
CA GLN A 47 -6.50 -3.67 -11.16
C GLN A 47 -5.05 -3.14 -11.10
N PRO A 48 -4.64 -2.52 -9.95
CA PRO A 48 -3.30 -1.94 -9.87
C PRO A 48 -2.21 -2.99 -9.85
N ASP A 49 -1.00 -2.57 -10.21
CA ASP A 49 0.19 -3.43 -10.16
C ASP A 49 0.81 -3.43 -8.77
N VAL A 50 0.66 -2.33 -8.04
CA VAL A 50 1.22 -2.14 -6.69
C VAL A 50 0.16 -1.52 -5.80
N VAL A 51 0.03 -2.03 -4.57
CA VAL A 51 -0.85 -1.46 -3.56
C VAL A 51 0.00 -1.07 -2.36
N LEU A 52 -0.05 0.21 -1.99
CA LEU A 52 0.59 0.72 -0.79
C LEU A 52 -0.50 0.83 0.28
N ILE A 53 -0.37 0.08 1.35
CA ILE A 53 -1.43 -0.01 2.36
C ILE A 53 -0.90 0.29 3.76
N ASP A 54 -1.57 1.22 4.45
CA ASP A 54 -1.27 1.54 5.84
C ASP A 54 -1.70 0.39 6.74
N VAL A 55 -0.78 -0.11 7.55
CA VAL A 55 -1.06 -1.18 8.51
C VAL A 55 -1.13 -0.69 9.94
N ASP A 56 -0.96 0.62 10.14
CA ASP A 56 -1.05 1.21 11.48
C ASP A 56 -2.51 1.43 11.91
N GLU A 57 -3.44 1.35 10.98
CA GLU A 57 -4.86 1.47 11.29
C GLU A 57 -5.37 0.17 11.93
N PRO A 58 -5.78 0.19 13.21
CA PRO A 58 -6.16 -1.04 13.91
C PRO A 58 -7.31 -1.81 13.26
N GLY A 59 -8.29 -1.09 12.71
CA GLY A 59 -9.41 -1.74 12.05
C GLY A 59 -9.01 -2.52 10.82
N TRP A 60 -8.09 -1.98 10.04
CA TRP A 60 -7.62 -2.63 8.82
C TRP A 60 -6.80 -3.87 9.15
N LYS A 61 -5.95 -3.77 10.17
CA LYS A 61 -5.15 -4.90 10.62
C LYS A 61 -6.02 -6.04 11.13
N ALA A 62 -7.03 -5.70 11.92
CA ALA A 62 -7.95 -6.68 12.47
C ALA A 62 -8.77 -7.36 11.38
N GLN A 63 -9.09 -6.65 10.32
CA GLN A 63 -9.86 -7.19 9.20
C GLN A 63 -9.00 -7.94 8.19
N GLY A 64 -7.68 -7.84 8.30
CA GLY A 64 -6.77 -8.47 7.33
C GLY A 64 -6.90 -7.86 5.95
N LEU A 65 -7.02 -6.54 5.87
CA LEU A 65 -7.26 -5.85 4.61
C LEU A 65 -6.17 -6.12 3.57
N ASP A 66 -4.91 -6.17 4.00
CA ASP A 66 -3.80 -6.47 3.11
C ASP A 66 -3.93 -7.85 2.48
N ARG A 67 -4.39 -8.83 3.27
CA ARG A 67 -4.62 -10.18 2.78
C ARG A 67 -5.81 -10.24 1.82
N LEU A 68 -6.89 -9.54 2.15
CA LEU A 68 -8.06 -9.50 1.28
C LEU A 68 -7.71 -8.93 -0.09
N ILE A 69 -6.97 -7.83 -0.10
CA ILE A 69 -6.56 -7.22 -1.36
C ILE A 69 -5.58 -8.12 -2.12
N GLY A 70 -4.68 -8.79 -1.40
CA GLY A 70 -3.77 -9.75 -2.02
C GLY A 70 -4.50 -10.90 -2.70
N ASP A 71 -5.58 -11.39 -2.09
CA ASP A 71 -6.39 -12.45 -2.67
C ASP A 71 -7.14 -11.97 -3.91
N LEU A 72 -7.59 -10.71 -3.92
CA LEU A 72 -8.25 -10.13 -5.07
C LEU A 72 -7.29 -9.85 -6.23
N LEU A 73 -6.03 -9.58 -5.90
CA LEU A 73 -5.02 -9.18 -6.88
C LEU A 73 -3.79 -10.07 -6.74
N PRO A 74 -3.88 -11.34 -7.14
CA PRO A 74 -2.78 -12.29 -6.89
C PRO A 74 -1.48 -11.93 -7.61
N GLN A 75 -1.53 -11.10 -8.62
CA GLN A 75 -0.33 -10.68 -9.35
C GLN A 75 0.19 -9.31 -8.92
N ALA A 76 -0.53 -8.60 -8.07
CA ALA A 76 -0.11 -7.30 -7.60
C ALA A 76 0.89 -7.43 -6.45
N ARG A 77 1.77 -6.43 -6.35
CA ARG A 77 2.69 -6.32 -5.23
C ARG A 77 1.99 -5.54 -4.13
N ILE A 78 1.80 -6.17 -2.98
CA ILE A 78 1.19 -5.53 -1.81
C ILE A 78 2.31 -5.09 -0.88
N VAL A 79 2.36 -3.79 -0.58
CA VAL A 79 3.41 -3.21 0.25
C VAL A 79 2.76 -2.57 1.47
N ARG A 80 3.14 -3.04 2.65
CA ARG A 80 2.63 -2.50 3.90
C ARG A 80 3.47 -1.32 4.34
N LEU A 81 2.80 -0.23 4.69
CA LEU A 81 3.44 0.99 5.19
C LEU A 81 3.25 1.07 6.69
N THR A 82 4.30 1.39 7.41
CA THR A 82 4.23 1.55 8.86
C THR A 82 5.01 2.80 9.29
N ALA A 83 4.52 3.44 10.35
CA ALA A 83 5.21 4.59 10.92
C ALA A 83 6.34 4.17 11.87
N VAL A 84 6.31 2.93 12.35
CA VAL A 84 7.27 2.43 13.34
C VAL A 84 7.88 1.13 12.88
N SER A 85 9.21 1.03 12.94
CA SER A 85 9.91 -0.21 12.68
C SER A 85 9.83 -1.09 13.93
N ASP A 86 9.07 -2.18 13.85
CA ASP A 86 8.91 -3.13 14.93
C ASP A 86 9.33 -4.51 14.44
N PRO A 87 10.49 -5.02 14.92
CA PRO A 87 10.95 -6.35 14.49
C PRO A 87 9.98 -7.47 14.81
N GLN A 88 9.19 -7.32 15.89
CA GLN A 88 8.20 -8.33 16.24
C GLN A 88 7.05 -8.34 15.25
N MET A 89 6.64 -7.17 14.76
CA MET A 89 5.62 -7.10 13.72
C MET A 89 6.10 -7.74 12.43
N GLU A 90 7.34 -7.50 12.06
CA GLU A 90 7.90 -8.10 10.87
C GLU A 90 7.91 -9.62 10.94
N CYS A 91 8.23 -10.17 12.12
CA CYS A 91 8.27 -11.62 12.32
C CYS A 91 6.89 -12.25 12.36
N LEU A 92 5.90 -11.54 12.92
CA LEU A 92 4.58 -12.10 13.15
C LEU A 92 3.66 -12.01 11.95
N GLU A 93 3.96 -11.13 11.01
CA GLU A 93 2.98 -10.70 10.04
C GLU A 93 3.25 -11.02 8.62
N SER A 94 4.09 -11.96 8.33
CA SER A 94 4.29 -12.24 6.93
C SER A 94 3.85 -13.64 6.53
N PRO A 95 2.57 -14.01 6.73
CA PRO A 95 2.09 -15.22 6.10
C PRO A 95 2.02 -15.10 4.59
N THR A 96 2.03 -13.86 4.08
CA THR A 96 1.96 -13.58 2.64
C THR A 96 3.30 -13.16 2.07
N ASN A 97 4.34 -13.11 2.90
CA ASN A 97 5.66 -12.64 2.48
C ASN A 97 5.64 -11.21 1.91
N THR A 98 4.70 -10.40 2.38
CA THR A 98 4.52 -9.03 1.92
C THR A 98 5.54 -8.11 2.60
N PRO A 99 6.30 -7.30 1.85
CA PRO A 99 7.27 -6.40 2.47
C PRO A 99 6.60 -5.31 3.28
N SER A 100 7.26 -4.90 4.36
CA SER A 100 6.85 -3.75 5.16
C SER A 100 7.89 -2.65 5.00
N ILE A 101 7.43 -1.43 4.78
CA ILE A 101 8.29 -0.29 4.54
C ILE A 101 7.88 0.85 5.45
N LEU A 102 8.87 1.51 6.07
CA LEU A 102 8.60 2.72 6.84
C LEU A 102 8.11 3.83 5.92
N LYS A 103 7.13 4.60 6.38
CA LYS A 103 6.58 5.70 5.61
C LYS A 103 7.65 6.73 5.22
N THR A 104 8.72 6.84 5.99
CA THR A 104 9.83 7.74 5.69
C THR A 104 10.74 7.24 4.57
N GLU A 105 10.64 5.96 4.22
CA GLU A 105 11.48 5.35 3.19
C GLU A 105 10.73 5.15 1.87
N ILE A 106 9.50 5.61 1.80
CA ILE A 106 8.64 5.33 0.65
C ILE A 106 9.18 5.90 -0.67
N ARG A 107 9.80 7.06 -0.64
CA ARG A 107 10.32 7.68 -1.85
C ARG A 107 11.38 6.81 -2.52
N GLU A 108 12.31 6.26 -1.74
CA GLU A 108 13.33 5.38 -2.25
C GLU A 108 12.74 4.09 -2.79
N PHE A 109 11.74 3.56 -2.09
CA PHE A 109 11.05 2.36 -2.55
C PHE A 109 10.36 2.58 -3.88
N LEU A 110 9.62 3.68 -4.02
CA LEU A 110 8.93 4.00 -5.27
C LEU A 110 9.90 4.14 -6.43
N ARG A 111 11.07 4.73 -6.18
CA ARG A 111 12.09 4.84 -7.20
C ARG A 111 12.62 3.45 -7.59
N SER A 112 12.80 2.57 -6.62
CA SER A 112 13.36 1.25 -6.88
C SER A 112 12.45 0.37 -7.74
N ILE A 113 11.14 0.50 -7.65
CA ILE A 113 10.22 -0.34 -8.42
C ILE A 113 10.06 0.12 -9.86
N THR A 114 10.60 1.29 -10.20
CA THR A 114 10.58 1.79 -11.58
C THR A 114 11.86 1.47 -12.35
N GLU A 115 12.87 0.97 -11.66
CA GLU A 115 14.15 0.63 -12.29
C GLU A 115 14.15 -0.67 -13.05
#